data_1d992fcb706b9c113e2354923f7c0080
#
_entry.id   1d992fcb706b9c113e2354923f7c0080
#
_cell.length_a   1.000
_cell.length_b   1.000
_cell.length_c   1.000
_cell.angle_alpha   90.00
_cell.angle_beta   90.00
_cell.angle_gamma   90.00
#
_symmetry.space_group_name_H-M   'P 1'
#
loop_
_entity.id
_entity.type
_entity.pdbx_description
1 polymer ?
#
loop_
_entity_poly.entity_id
_entity_poly.type
_entity_poly.pdbx_seq_one_letter_code
_entity_poly.pdbx_strand_id
1 'polypeptide(L)'
;MKLNQLITATAAIALTASIAQAGRLVIKGSDTLGAKLVPQLAEAYKAQNPATKFEIAAEGSTTGIAAIIENTAQIGMSSRRAKATEISAASAKGIAMKPTVVAFDAMGVIVNSANPITSLTKKQVEQIFTGDVTDWSAVGGKPGKISIYTRNTSSGTYSDWKELAMKKRDYAGSAQKMAGHEQIAAEVGKNASGIGYVGLAYMKAGGIKVIGIDGVVPTAATVKNKTFPYSRPTFYYTSGDPSGEAKGFVDFTLSPKGQAICSQVGFVPVN
;
A
#
# COMPACT_ATOMS: atom_id res chain seq x y z
N MET A 1 75.44 -4.08 31.99
CA MET A 1 74.09 -3.76 32.43
C MET A 1 73.23 -3.49 31.20
N LYS A 2 72.36 -4.44 30.81
CA LYS A 2 71.44 -4.28 29.68
C LYS A 2 70.02 -4.17 30.24
N LEU A 3 69.41 -3.01 30.04
CA LEU A 3 68.08 -2.69 30.52
C LEU A 3 67.06 -3.18 29.45
N ASN A 4 66.30 -4.24 29.76
CA ASN A 4 65.20 -4.74 28.94
C ASN A 4 63.99 -3.84 29.17
N GLN A 5 63.56 -3.14 28.14
CA GLN A 5 62.27 -2.47 28.12
C GLN A 5 61.18 -3.46 27.65
N LEU A 6 60.29 -3.82 28.55
CA LEU A 6 59.03 -4.50 28.23
C LEU A 6 58.06 -3.47 27.64
N ILE A 7 57.74 -3.65 26.37
CA ILE A 7 56.64 -2.92 25.70
C ILE A 7 55.35 -3.71 25.96
N THR A 8 54.53 -3.24 26.88
CA THR A 8 53.17 -3.72 27.07
C THR A 8 52.25 -3.11 26.03
N ALA A 9 51.90 -3.89 24.97
CA ALA A 9 50.90 -3.50 23.99
C ALA A 9 49.48 -3.67 24.60
N THR A 10 48.89 -2.57 24.98
CA THR A 10 47.48 -2.52 25.41
C THR A 10 46.63 -2.55 24.18
N ALA A 11 46.04 -3.73 23.87
CA ALA A 11 45.04 -3.86 22.82
C ALA A 11 43.74 -3.23 23.31
N ALA A 12 43.44 -2.03 22.85
CA ALA A 12 42.13 -1.40 23.00
C ALA A 12 41.13 -2.13 22.12
N ILE A 13 40.34 -3.03 22.73
CA ILE A 13 39.16 -3.61 22.08
C ILE A 13 38.14 -2.48 22.01
N ALA A 14 38.01 -1.86 20.83
CA ALA A 14 36.92 -0.97 20.51
C ALA A 14 35.63 -1.81 20.46
N LEU A 15 34.90 -1.89 21.57
CA LEU A 15 33.54 -2.35 21.61
C LEU A 15 32.70 -1.33 20.81
N THR A 16 32.49 -1.56 19.51
CA THR A 16 31.45 -0.87 18.76
C THR A 16 30.11 -1.31 19.36
N ALA A 17 29.67 -0.60 20.37
CA ALA A 17 28.30 -0.68 20.82
C ALA A 17 27.42 -0.27 19.64
N SER A 18 26.87 -1.25 18.94
CA SER A 18 25.66 -1.07 18.16
C SER A 18 24.63 -0.58 19.17
N ILE A 19 24.46 0.73 19.27
CA ILE A 19 23.31 1.32 19.93
C ILE A 19 22.15 0.89 19.04
N ALA A 20 21.62 -0.30 19.30
CA ALA A 20 20.29 -0.66 18.87
C ALA A 20 19.42 0.51 19.30
N GLN A 21 18.91 1.29 18.38
CA GLN A 21 18.09 2.46 18.65
C GLN A 21 16.78 1.95 19.22
N ALA A 22 16.84 1.56 20.52
CA ALA A 22 15.76 0.99 21.29
C ALA A 22 14.57 1.95 21.16
N GLY A 23 13.46 1.46 20.62
CA GLY A 23 12.23 2.21 20.51
C GLY A 23 11.99 2.98 19.19
N ARG A 24 12.87 2.95 18.19
CA ARG A 24 12.57 3.55 16.87
C ARG A 24 12.13 2.48 15.86
N LEU A 25 10.92 2.65 15.31
CA LEU A 25 10.36 1.77 14.29
C LEU A 25 10.12 2.58 13.00
N VAL A 26 10.92 2.32 11.97
CA VAL A 26 10.81 2.94 10.65
C VAL A 26 9.95 2.04 9.76
N ILE A 27 8.86 2.61 9.25
CA ILE A 27 7.87 1.95 8.39
C ILE A 27 7.74 2.77 7.11
N LYS A 28 8.08 2.19 5.96
CA LYS A 28 8.00 2.88 4.67
C LYS A 28 7.14 2.13 3.67
N GLY A 29 6.53 2.82 2.74
CA GLY A 29 5.94 2.17 1.57
C GLY A 29 4.53 2.59 1.19
N SER A 30 3.62 1.63 1.10
CA SER A 30 2.29 1.78 0.51
C SER A 30 1.47 2.93 1.10
N ASP A 31 1.06 3.89 0.28
CA ASP A 31 0.06 4.90 0.63
C ASP A 31 -1.29 4.26 1.02
N THR A 32 -1.67 3.16 0.39
CA THR A 32 -2.91 2.43 0.73
C THR A 32 -3.00 2.12 2.23
N LEU A 33 -1.89 1.67 2.83
CA LEU A 33 -1.78 1.34 4.25
C LEU A 33 -1.36 2.57 5.08
N GLY A 34 -0.36 3.29 4.59
CA GLY A 34 0.37 4.30 5.37
C GLY A 34 -0.36 5.63 5.54
N ALA A 35 -1.32 5.97 4.67
CA ALA A 35 -2.04 7.22 4.82
C ALA A 35 -3.16 7.17 5.89
N LYS A 36 -3.72 6.00 6.18
CA LYS A 36 -4.83 5.87 7.15
C LYS A 36 -4.64 4.77 8.18
N LEU A 37 -4.34 3.54 7.76
CA LEU A 37 -4.36 2.38 8.66
C LEU A 37 -3.17 2.39 9.62
N VAL A 38 -1.95 2.47 9.09
CA VAL A 38 -0.73 2.33 9.90
C VAL A 38 -0.59 3.44 10.95
N PRO A 39 -0.92 4.72 10.69
CA PRO A 39 -0.94 5.74 11.73
C PRO A 39 -1.89 5.42 12.89
N GLN A 40 -3.10 4.91 12.63
CA GLN A 40 -4.06 4.54 13.68
C GLN A 40 -3.60 3.32 14.49
N LEU A 41 -3.00 2.32 13.81
CA LEU A 41 -2.36 1.19 14.48
C LEU A 41 -1.19 1.64 15.35
N ALA A 42 -0.36 2.57 14.86
CA ALA A 42 0.78 3.11 15.58
C ALA A 42 0.36 3.86 16.86
N GLU A 43 -0.67 4.71 16.76
CA GLU A 43 -1.21 5.40 17.95
C GLU A 43 -1.79 4.42 18.98
N ALA A 44 -2.54 3.41 18.53
CA ALA A 44 -3.09 2.39 19.42
C ALA A 44 -2.00 1.50 20.04
N TYR A 45 -0.90 1.24 19.32
CA TYR A 45 0.27 0.51 19.83
C TYR A 45 1.03 1.33 20.86
N LYS A 46 1.28 2.63 20.58
CA LYS A 46 1.95 3.55 21.53
C LYS A 46 1.25 3.66 22.88
N ALA A 47 -0.07 3.55 22.91
CA ALA A 47 -0.82 3.55 24.16
C ALA A 47 -0.40 2.43 25.13
N GLN A 48 0.16 1.33 24.60
CA GLN A 48 0.66 0.19 25.38
C GLN A 48 2.20 0.13 25.41
N ASN A 49 2.87 0.81 24.47
CA ASN A 49 4.32 0.83 24.29
C ASN A 49 4.81 2.28 24.13
N PRO A 50 4.72 3.12 25.17
CA PRO A 50 4.93 4.58 25.06
C PRO A 50 6.37 4.96 24.65
N ALA A 51 7.33 4.08 24.83
CA ALA A 51 8.72 4.30 24.42
C ALA A 51 8.93 4.18 22.90
N THR A 52 8.01 3.55 22.16
CA THR A 52 8.15 3.34 20.71
C THR A 52 7.96 4.63 19.93
N LYS A 53 8.97 4.99 19.15
CA LYS A 53 8.95 6.15 18.22
C LYS A 53 8.76 5.67 16.82
N PHE A 54 7.65 6.06 16.18
CA PHE A 54 7.34 5.71 14.82
C PHE A 54 7.87 6.76 13.83
N GLU A 55 8.44 6.27 12.73
CA GLU A 55 8.72 7.04 11.52
C GLU A 55 8.00 6.37 10.36
N ILE A 56 6.96 7.01 9.85
CA ILE A 56 6.08 6.44 8.82
C ILE A 56 6.16 7.29 7.55
N ALA A 57 6.53 6.66 6.42
CA ALA A 57 6.56 7.29 5.11
C ALA A 57 5.69 6.50 4.11
N ALA A 58 4.69 7.17 3.51
CA ALA A 58 3.66 6.56 2.67
C ALA A 58 3.83 6.95 1.19
N GLU A 59 4.90 6.50 0.53
CA GLU A 59 5.34 6.95 -0.80
C GLU A 59 5.08 5.92 -1.92
N GLY A 60 4.57 4.74 -1.58
CA GLY A 60 4.26 3.66 -2.51
C GLY A 60 4.93 2.33 -2.17
N SER A 61 4.35 1.24 -2.66
CA SER A 61 4.82 -0.12 -2.33
C SER A 61 6.24 -0.40 -2.84
N THR A 62 6.62 0.20 -3.96
CA THR A 62 7.98 0.04 -4.51
C THR A 62 9.03 0.64 -3.57
N THR A 63 8.76 1.82 -2.97
CA THR A 63 9.67 2.43 -2.00
C THR A 63 9.76 1.64 -0.70
N GLY A 64 8.65 1.03 -0.24
CA GLY A 64 8.66 0.16 0.94
C GLY A 64 9.48 -1.11 0.74
N ILE A 65 9.31 -1.78 -0.39
CA ILE A 65 10.10 -2.97 -0.72
C ILE A 65 11.59 -2.61 -0.89
N ALA A 66 11.88 -1.50 -1.57
CA ALA A 66 13.26 -1.01 -1.71
C ALA A 66 13.89 -0.69 -0.34
N ALA A 67 13.13 -0.12 0.60
CA ALA A 67 13.62 0.19 1.93
C ALA A 67 14.00 -1.06 2.74
N ILE A 68 13.32 -2.20 2.53
CA ILE A 68 13.73 -3.49 3.10
C ILE A 68 15.02 -4.00 2.44
N ILE A 69 15.11 -3.93 1.10
CA ILE A 69 16.30 -4.35 0.34
C ILE A 69 17.54 -3.51 0.73
N GLU A 70 17.35 -2.23 1.02
CA GLU A 70 18.41 -1.29 1.43
C GLU A 70 18.60 -1.22 2.95
N ASN A 71 17.87 -2.03 3.74
CA ASN A 71 17.90 -2.04 5.20
C ASN A 71 17.69 -0.63 5.83
N THR A 72 16.83 0.19 5.22
CA THR A 72 16.49 1.56 5.68
C THR A 72 15.12 1.65 6.36
N ALA A 73 14.43 0.52 6.50
CA ALA A 73 13.20 0.37 7.28
C ALA A 73 13.13 -1.03 7.88
N GLN A 74 12.48 -1.17 9.02
CA GLN A 74 12.20 -2.46 9.64
C GLN A 74 10.94 -3.10 9.05
N ILE A 75 9.99 -2.28 8.58
CA ILE A 75 8.76 -2.74 7.94
C ILE A 75 8.57 -2.00 6.61
N GLY A 76 8.45 -2.77 5.52
CA GLY A 76 8.06 -2.29 4.20
C GLY A 76 6.58 -2.53 3.95
N MET A 77 5.76 -1.48 3.94
CA MET A 77 4.34 -1.59 3.61
C MET A 77 4.15 -1.82 2.11
N SER A 78 3.32 -2.78 1.73
CA SER A 78 2.98 -3.00 0.33
C SER A 78 1.52 -3.39 0.14
N SER A 79 0.88 -2.83 -0.88
CA SER A 79 -0.46 -3.21 -1.33
C SER A 79 -0.44 -4.15 -2.53
N ARG A 80 0.71 -4.74 -2.83
CA ARG A 80 0.94 -5.78 -3.85
C ARG A 80 1.98 -6.79 -3.38
N ARG A 81 2.03 -7.93 -4.05
CA ARG A 81 3.17 -8.83 -3.87
C ARG A 81 4.46 -8.20 -4.39
N ALA A 82 5.58 -8.56 -3.76
CA ALA A 82 6.90 -8.23 -4.29
C ALA A 82 7.09 -8.90 -5.67
N LYS A 83 7.71 -8.17 -6.59
CA LYS A 83 8.03 -8.69 -7.92
C LYS A 83 9.20 -9.68 -7.84
N ALA A 84 9.29 -10.59 -8.79
CA ALA A 84 10.43 -11.54 -8.86
C ALA A 84 11.79 -10.81 -8.88
N THR A 85 11.88 -9.69 -9.60
CA THR A 85 13.08 -8.84 -9.64
C THR A 85 13.44 -8.22 -8.28
N GLU A 86 12.44 -7.84 -7.48
CA GLU A 86 12.64 -7.30 -6.13
C GLU A 86 13.09 -8.41 -5.17
N ILE A 87 12.51 -9.61 -5.28
CA ILE A 87 12.93 -10.78 -4.50
C ILE A 87 14.37 -11.18 -4.85
N SER A 88 14.71 -11.22 -6.14
CA SER A 88 16.08 -11.51 -6.59
C SER A 88 17.09 -10.47 -6.10
N ALA A 89 16.72 -9.18 -6.14
CA ALA A 89 17.59 -8.10 -5.63
C ALA A 89 17.81 -8.20 -4.10
N ALA A 90 16.78 -8.58 -3.34
CA ALA A 90 16.91 -8.85 -1.90
C ALA A 90 17.86 -10.03 -1.64
N SER A 91 17.66 -11.15 -2.36
CA SER A 91 18.49 -12.35 -2.24
C SER A 91 19.96 -12.08 -2.59
N ALA A 92 20.23 -11.26 -3.61
CA ALA A 92 21.60 -10.85 -3.98
C ALA A 92 22.32 -10.07 -2.87
N LYS A 93 21.57 -9.43 -1.97
CA LYS A 93 22.09 -8.76 -0.76
C LYS A 93 22.03 -9.64 0.51
N GLY A 94 21.71 -10.92 0.38
CA GLY A 94 21.57 -11.83 1.52
C GLY A 94 20.33 -11.59 2.37
N ILE A 95 19.33 -10.85 1.86
CA ILE A 95 18.11 -10.53 2.56
C ILE A 95 17.02 -11.54 2.21
N ALA A 96 16.55 -12.28 3.21
CA ALA A 96 15.39 -13.16 3.10
C ALA A 96 14.11 -12.31 3.31
N MET A 97 13.57 -11.73 2.25
CA MET A 97 12.39 -10.87 2.33
C MET A 97 11.14 -11.69 2.70
N LYS A 98 10.56 -11.43 3.88
CA LYS A 98 9.41 -12.16 4.42
C LYS A 98 8.13 -11.34 4.34
N PRO A 99 7.08 -11.80 3.63
CA PRO A 99 5.78 -11.15 3.60
C PRO A 99 4.90 -11.60 4.78
N THR A 100 4.20 -10.66 5.41
CA THR A 100 3.10 -10.92 6.33
C THR A 100 1.85 -10.25 5.78
N VAL A 101 0.78 -11.02 5.53
CA VAL A 101 -0.53 -10.46 5.15
C VAL A 101 -1.15 -9.81 6.38
N VAL A 102 -1.50 -8.53 6.29
CA VAL A 102 -2.01 -7.75 7.44
C VAL A 102 -3.48 -7.37 7.33
N ALA A 103 -4.00 -7.28 6.10
CA ALA A 103 -5.41 -7.03 5.81
C ALA A 103 -5.70 -7.36 4.35
N PHE A 104 -6.98 -7.44 3.99
CA PHE A 104 -7.41 -7.43 2.59
C PHE A 104 -8.01 -6.07 2.24
N ASP A 105 -7.90 -5.72 0.96
CA ASP A 105 -8.38 -4.48 0.36
C ASP A 105 -9.03 -4.78 -0.99
N ALA A 106 -9.80 -3.83 -1.51
CA ALA A 106 -10.30 -3.86 -2.87
C ALA A 106 -10.07 -2.51 -3.55
N MET A 107 -9.78 -2.54 -4.83
CA MET A 107 -9.67 -1.36 -5.67
C MET A 107 -11.02 -1.10 -6.34
N GLY A 108 -11.84 -0.23 -5.75
CA GLY A 108 -13.13 0.15 -6.30
C GLY A 108 -13.01 1.28 -7.31
N VAL A 109 -13.77 1.15 -8.40
CA VAL A 109 -13.92 2.23 -9.38
C VAL A 109 -14.82 3.31 -8.79
N ILE A 110 -14.36 4.55 -8.87
CA ILE A 110 -15.10 5.73 -8.45
C ILE A 110 -15.32 6.67 -9.64
N VAL A 111 -16.49 7.28 -9.67
CA VAL A 111 -16.84 8.34 -10.59
C VAL A 111 -17.36 9.53 -9.80
N ASN A 112 -17.47 10.70 -10.44
CA ASN A 112 -18.13 11.85 -9.83
C ASN A 112 -19.58 11.50 -9.43
N SER A 113 -20.07 12.01 -8.32
CA SER A 113 -21.43 11.72 -7.83
C SER A 113 -22.54 12.09 -8.82
N ALA A 114 -22.32 13.09 -9.67
CA ALA A 114 -23.26 13.53 -10.73
C ALA A 114 -23.23 12.64 -11.99
N ASN A 115 -22.25 11.73 -12.13
CA ASN A 115 -22.18 10.82 -13.27
C ASN A 115 -23.34 9.79 -13.19
N PRO A 116 -24.13 9.54 -14.28
CA PRO A 116 -25.26 8.60 -14.23
C PRO A 116 -24.84 7.12 -14.11
N ILE A 117 -23.60 6.78 -14.47
CA ILE A 117 -23.12 5.38 -14.47
C ILE A 117 -23.14 4.82 -13.05
N THR A 118 -23.70 3.61 -12.88
CA THR A 118 -23.76 2.86 -11.61
C THR A 118 -22.99 1.55 -11.66
N SER A 119 -22.68 1.04 -12.85
CA SER A 119 -21.88 -0.18 -13.04
C SER A 119 -21.16 -0.12 -14.38
N LEU A 120 -20.00 -0.78 -14.46
CA LEU A 120 -19.25 -1.05 -15.69
C LEU A 120 -18.90 -2.54 -15.72
N THR A 121 -18.77 -3.09 -16.92
CA THR A 121 -18.18 -4.41 -17.09
C THR A 121 -16.66 -4.35 -16.94
N LYS A 122 -16.01 -5.47 -16.59
CA LYS A 122 -14.53 -5.56 -16.56
C LYS A 122 -13.90 -5.12 -17.89
N LYS A 123 -14.54 -5.43 -19.02
CA LYS A 123 -14.07 -5.01 -20.35
C LYS A 123 -14.15 -3.49 -20.53
N GLN A 124 -15.25 -2.87 -20.12
CA GLN A 124 -15.39 -1.41 -20.19
C GLN A 124 -14.36 -0.70 -19.29
N VAL A 125 -14.11 -1.23 -18.09
CA VAL A 125 -13.05 -0.71 -17.19
C VAL A 125 -11.69 -0.81 -17.89
N GLU A 126 -11.33 -1.97 -18.44
CA GLU A 126 -10.10 -2.14 -19.22
C GLU A 126 -10.01 -1.08 -20.32
N GLN A 127 -11.02 -0.99 -21.17
CA GLN A 127 -11.04 -0.08 -22.33
C GLN A 127 -10.94 1.40 -21.96
N ILE A 128 -11.57 1.82 -20.86
CA ILE A 128 -11.47 3.20 -20.37
C ILE A 128 -10.03 3.48 -19.91
N PHE A 129 -9.47 2.65 -19.02
CA PHE A 129 -8.15 2.92 -18.45
C PHE A 129 -6.99 2.74 -19.45
N THR A 130 -7.20 2.00 -20.53
CA THR A 130 -6.22 1.89 -21.63
C THR A 130 -6.42 2.95 -22.72
N GLY A 131 -7.55 3.68 -22.71
CA GLY A 131 -7.85 4.74 -23.68
C GLY A 131 -8.49 4.25 -24.97
N ASP A 132 -8.93 3.00 -25.03
CA ASP A 132 -9.73 2.49 -26.15
C ASP A 132 -11.14 3.13 -26.18
N VAL A 133 -11.65 3.52 -25.01
CA VAL A 133 -12.89 4.27 -24.80
C VAL A 133 -12.55 5.60 -24.14
N THR A 134 -12.87 6.70 -24.79
CA THR A 134 -12.52 8.06 -24.35
C THR A 134 -13.73 8.95 -24.08
N ASP A 135 -14.94 8.48 -24.40
CA ASP A 135 -16.19 9.20 -24.19
C ASP A 135 -17.20 8.37 -23.39
N TRP A 136 -17.90 9.00 -22.46
CA TRP A 136 -18.86 8.35 -21.58
C TRP A 136 -20.06 7.74 -22.33
N SER A 137 -20.45 8.29 -23.50
CA SER A 137 -21.55 7.76 -24.28
C SER A 137 -21.31 6.33 -24.75
N ALA A 138 -20.07 5.95 -24.98
CA ALA A 138 -19.69 4.59 -25.40
C ALA A 138 -19.96 3.52 -24.31
N VAL A 139 -20.20 3.93 -23.07
CA VAL A 139 -20.48 3.04 -21.93
C VAL A 139 -21.83 3.34 -21.26
N GLY A 140 -22.71 4.08 -21.92
CA GLY A 140 -24.07 4.38 -21.46
C GLY A 140 -24.17 5.62 -20.57
N GLY A 141 -23.13 6.45 -20.53
CA GLY A 141 -23.14 7.75 -19.85
C GLY A 141 -23.61 8.88 -20.74
N LYS A 142 -23.64 10.10 -20.20
CA LYS A 142 -23.86 11.31 -21.01
C LYS A 142 -22.63 11.57 -21.87
N PRO A 143 -22.80 12.06 -23.13
CA PRO A 143 -21.67 12.42 -23.97
C PRO A 143 -20.70 13.35 -23.27
N GLY A 144 -19.40 13.04 -23.36
CA GLY A 144 -18.33 13.83 -22.75
C GLY A 144 -17.06 13.04 -22.57
N LYS A 145 -15.92 13.71 -22.73
CA LYS A 145 -14.59 13.10 -22.64
C LYS A 145 -14.33 12.58 -21.21
N ILE A 146 -13.86 11.35 -21.11
CA ILE A 146 -13.49 10.73 -19.83
C ILE A 146 -12.15 11.29 -19.34
N SER A 147 -12.12 11.76 -18.10
CA SER A 147 -10.90 12.19 -17.40
C SER A 147 -10.44 11.08 -16.44
N ILE A 148 -9.31 10.43 -16.76
CA ILE A 148 -8.81 9.27 -16.04
C ILE A 148 -7.79 9.72 -14.96
N TYR A 149 -8.03 9.32 -13.73
CA TYR A 149 -7.12 9.53 -12.61
C TYR A 149 -6.56 8.20 -12.10
N THR A 150 -5.23 8.10 -12.06
CA THR A 150 -4.50 6.90 -11.65
C THR A 150 -3.43 7.24 -10.62
N ARG A 151 -2.74 6.23 -10.11
CA ARG A 151 -1.62 6.39 -9.19
C ARG A 151 -0.31 6.58 -9.95
N ASN A 152 0.69 7.10 -9.27
CA ASN A 152 2.07 7.13 -9.77
C ASN A 152 2.68 5.71 -9.87
N THR A 153 3.81 5.56 -10.53
CA THR A 153 4.43 4.26 -10.83
C THR A 153 5.08 3.56 -9.63
N SER A 154 5.35 4.28 -8.51
CA SER A 154 5.82 3.69 -7.26
C SER A 154 4.70 2.96 -6.51
N SER A 155 3.44 3.25 -6.83
CA SER A 155 2.26 2.69 -6.20
C SER A 155 2.08 1.21 -6.51
N GLY A 156 1.88 0.39 -5.46
CA GLY A 156 1.44 -0.99 -5.62
C GLY A 156 0.04 -1.08 -6.25
N THR A 157 -0.83 -0.13 -5.93
CA THR A 157 -2.18 -0.06 -6.52
C THR A 157 -2.13 0.19 -8.02
N TYR A 158 -1.19 1.04 -8.50
CA TYR A 158 -0.95 1.22 -9.94
C TYR A 158 -0.58 -0.10 -10.62
N SER A 159 0.33 -0.86 -10.02
CA SER A 159 0.80 -2.14 -10.56
C SER A 159 -0.30 -3.20 -10.55
N ASP A 160 -1.03 -3.34 -9.44
CA ASP A 160 -2.11 -4.33 -9.33
C ASP A 160 -3.31 -3.96 -10.21
N TRP A 161 -3.63 -2.67 -10.38
CA TRP A 161 -4.67 -2.25 -11.31
C TRP A 161 -4.33 -2.63 -12.74
N LYS A 162 -3.08 -2.40 -13.15
CA LYS A 162 -2.58 -2.81 -14.48
C LYS A 162 -2.71 -4.33 -14.68
N GLU A 163 -2.40 -5.11 -13.65
CA GLU A 163 -2.48 -6.57 -13.67
C GLU A 163 -3.93 -7.08 -13.72
N LEU A 164 -4.77 -6.63 -12.76
CA LEU A 164 -6.08 -7.20 -12.50
C LEU A 164 -7.19 -6.61 -13.40
N ALA A 165 -7.13 -5.30 -13.68
CA ALA A 165 -8.17 -4.59 -14.41
C ALA A 165 -7.82 -4.37 -15.89
N MET A 166 -6.53 -4.25 -16.23
CA MET A 166 -6.09 -3.85 -17.58
C MET A 166 -5.36 -4.98 -18.31
N LYS A 167 -5.33 -6.21 -17.79
CA LYS A 167 -4.64 -7.37 -18.40
C LYS A 167 -3.22 -7.06 -18.84
N LYS A 168 -2.48 -6.31 -18.01
CA LYS A 168 -1.09 -5.85 -18.24
C LYS A 168 -0.90 -4.82 -19.35
N ARG A 169 -1.98 -4.34 -19.99
CA ARG A 169 -1.92 -3.27 -20.98
C ARG A 169 -1.49 -1.95 -20.35
N ASP A 170 -0.99 -1.03 -21.13
CA ASP A 170 -0.58 0.29 -20.67
C ASP A 170 -1.78 1.21 -20.40
N TYR A 171 -1.60 2.11 -19.44
CA TYR A 171 -2.58 3.17 -19.20
C TYR A 171 -2.66 4.13 -20.38
N ALA A 172 -3.84 4.69 -20.60
CA ALA A 172 -4.04 5.78 -21.54
C ALA A 172 -2.99 6.89 -21.31
N GLY A 173 -2.40 7.42 -22.37
CA GLY A 173 -1.44 8.53 -22.27
C GLY A 173 -2.03 9.79 -21.63
N SER A 174 -3.36 9.95 -21.65
CA SER A 174 -4.09 11.03 -21.00
C SER A 174 -4.36 10.82 -19.51
N ALA A 175 -4.03 9.65 -18.93
CA ALA A 175 -4.29 9.33 -17.54
C ALA A 175 -3.39 10.18 -16.61
N GLN A 176 -4.03 10.90 -15.69
CA GLN A 176 -3.36 11.79 -14.75
C GLN A 176 -2.90 11.00 -13.51
N LYS A 177 -1.60 11.12 -13.19
CA LYS A 177 -0.98 10.35 -12.10
C LYS A 177 -1.00 11.13 -10.79
N MET A 178 -1.61 10.53 -9.76
CA MET A 178 -1.75 11.08 -8.41
C MET A 178 -0.84 10.35 -7.41
N ALA A 179 -0.37 11.06 -6.40
CA ALA A 179 0.48 10.48 -5.36
C ALA A 179 -0.29 9.53 -4.43
N GLY A 180 -1.56 9.83 -4.11
CA GLY A 180 -2.37 9.10 -3.14
C GLY A 180 -3.81 8.84 -3.57
N HIS A 181 -4.48 7.95 -2.83
CA HIS A 181 -5.90 7.66 -3.03
C HIS A 181 -6.79 8.86 -2.72
N GLU A 182 -6.42 9.68 -1.73
CA GLU A 182 -7.19 10.88 -1.36
C GLU A 182 -7.19 11.90 -2.50
N GLN A 183 -6.05 12.08 -3.18
CA GLN A 183 -5.98 12.96 -4.34
C GLN A 183 -6.85 12.46 -5.49
N ILE A 184 -6.85 11.14 -5.78
CA ILE A 184 -7.76 10.59 -6.81
C ILE A 184 -9.21 10.88 -6.43
N ALA A 185 -9.62 10.60 -5.19
CA ALA A 185 -10.98 10.85 -4.74
C ALA A 185 -11.36 12.35 -4.85
N ALA A 186 -10.46 13.24 -4.45
CA ALA A 186 -10.66 14.69 -4.53
C ALA A 186 -10.81 15.16 -6.00
N GLU A 187 -9.94 14.72 -6.89
CA GLU A 187 -10.00 15.13 -8.30
C GLU A 187 -11.24 14.57 -9.02
N VAL A 188 -11.60 13.31 -8.78
CA VAL A 188 -12.84 12.73 -9.29
C VAL A 188 -14.06 13.47 -8.72
N GLY A 189 -14.04 13.83 -7.45
CA GLY A 189 -15.14 14.58 -6.81
C GLY A 189 -15.36 15.97 -7.38
N LYS A 190 -14.32 16.64 -7.88
CA LYS A 190 -14.39 17.96 -8.50
C LYS A 190 -14.72 17.94 -9.99
N ASN A 191 -14.49 16.81 -10.68
CA ASN A 191 -14.63 16.69 -12.12
C ASN A 191 -15.79 15.77 -12.50
N ALA A 192 -16.88 16.33 -13.05
CA ALA A 192 -18.06 15.58 -13.47
C ALA A 192 -17.75 14.45 -14.49
N SER A 193 -16.67 14.59 -15.27
CA SER A 193 -16.19 13.60 -16.24
C SER A 193 -15.14 12.64 -15.67
N GLY A 194 -14.84 12.72 -14.35
CA GLY A 194 -13.78 12.00 -13.69
C GLY A 194 -14.11 10.53 -13.44
N ILE A 195 -13.09 9.68 -13.65
CA ILE A 195 -13.05 8.28 -13.22
C ILE A 195 -11.69 7.99 -12.58
N GLY A 196 -11.69 7.17 -11.55
CA GLY A 196 -10.49 6.70 -10.90
C GLY A 196 -10.72 5.40 -10.14
N TYR A 197 -9.72 4.96 -9.41
CA TYR A 197 -9.84 3.81 -8.52
C TYR A 197 -9.17 4.09 -7.17
N VAL A 198 -9.81 3.65 -6.11
CA VAL A 198 -9.30 3.83 -4.73
C VAL A 198 -9.50 2.57 -3.90
N GLY A 199 -8.73 2.43 -2.81
CA GLY A 199 -8.94 1.38 -1.81
C GLY A 199 -10.23 1.59 -1.00
N LEU A 200 -10.73 0.54 -0.36
CA LEU A 200 -11.97 0.54 0.44
C LEU A 200 -12.03 1.70 1.44
N ALA A 201 -10.93 1.98 2.13
CA ALA A 201 -10.83 3.04 3.13
C ALA A 201 -11.06 4.47 2.59
N TYR A 202 -11.07 4.64 1.27
CA TYR A 202 -11.17 5.94 0.58
C TYR A 202 -12.48 6.12 -0.18
N MET A 203 -13.35 5.11 -0.21
CA MET A 203 -14.58 5.10 -1.02
C MET A 203 -15.71 5.97 -0.48
N LYS A 204 -15.58 6.50 0.74
CA LYS A 204 -16.57 7.37 1.38
C LYS A 204 -16.26 8.86 1.26
N ALA A 205 -15.32 9.25 0.39
CA ALA A 205 -14.98 10.65 0.16
C ALA A 205 -16.17 11.42 -0.45
N GLY A 206 -16.26 12.70 -0.15
CA GLY A 206 -17.32 13.56 -0.70
C GLY A 206 -17.18 13.76 -2.21
N GLY A 207 -18.30 13.96 -2.91
CA GLY A 207 -18.34 14.26 -4.35
C GLY A 207 -18.11 13.06 -5.28
N ILE A 208 -17.85 11.87 -4.75
CA ILE A 208 -17.68 10.65 -5.52
C ILE A 208 -18.80 9.64 -5.24
N LYS A 209 -18.97 8.70 -6.15
CA LYS A 209 -19.68 7.45 -5.90
C LYS A 209 -18.88 6.26 -6.40
N VAL A 210 -19.00 5.16 -5.67
CA VAL A 210 -18.45 3.86 -6.08
C VAL A 210 -19.42 3.18 -7.02
N ILE A 211 -18.89 2.58 -8.08
CA ILE A 211 -19.73 1.84 -9.04
C ILE A 211 -19.43 0.35 -9.01
N GLY A 212 -20.42 -0.45 -9.40
CA GLY A 212 -20.28 -1.90 -9.51
C GLY A 212 -19.39 -2.32 -10.68
N ILE A 213 -18.78 -3.49 -10.56
CA ILE A 213 -18.07 -4.17 -11.67
C ILE A 213 -18.80 -5.47 -11.95
N ASP A 214 -19.31 -5.62 -13.17
CA ASP A 214 -20.23 -6.70 -13.54
C ASP A 214 -21.39 -6.84 -12.53
N GLY A 215 -21.92 -5.72 -12.01
CA GLY A 215 -22.97 -5.65 -11.01
C GLY A 215 -22.52 -5.86 -9.56
N VAL A 216 -21.28 -6.22 -9.30
CA VAL A 216 -20.76 -6.43 -7.94
C VAL A 216 -20.09 -5.17 -7.40
N VAL A 217 -20.54 -4.67 -6.25
CA VAL A 217 -19.91 -3.53 -5.56
C VAL A 217 -18.83 -3.98 -4.57
N PRO A 218 -17.75 -3.21 -4.39
CA PRO A 218 -16.71 -3.52 -3.41
C PRO A 218 -17.21 -3.25 -1.99
N THR A 219 -17.32 -4.32 -1.21
CA THR A 219 -17.67 -4.30 0.21
C THR A 219 -16.79 -5.28 0.97
N ALA A 220 -16.76 -5.20 2.31
CA ALA A 220 -16.05 -6.19 3.10
C ALA A 220 -16.55 -7.63 2.81
N ALA A 221 -17.85 -7.81 2.61
CA ALA A 221 -18.44 -9.11 2.28
C ALA A 221 -17.98 -9.63 0.92
N THR A 222 -18.02 -8.77 -0.14
CA THR A 222 -17.63 -9.18 -1.49
C THR A 222 -16.12 -9.37 -1.67
N VAL A 223 -15.31 -8.76 -0.79
CA VAL A 223 -13.87 -9.04 -0.68
C VAL A 223 -13.63 -10.36 0.03
N LYS A 224 -14.28 -10.60 1.17
CA LYS A 224 -14.12 -11.81 1.97
C LYS A 224 -14.53 -13.07 1.20
N ASN A 225 -15.65 -13.03 0.49
CA ASN A 225 -16.15 -14.14 -0.33
C ASN A 225 -15.52 -14.18 -1.75
N LYS A 226 -14.60 -13.26 -2.08
CA LYS A 226 -13.86 -13.17 -3.34
C LYS A 226 -14.74 -12.96 -4.59
N THR A 227 -15.96 -12.41 -4.43
CA THR A 227 -16.84 -12.11 -5.57
C THR A 227 -16.48 -10.79 -6.25
N PHE A 228 -15.87 -9.81 -5.52
CA PHE A 228 -15.38 -8.60 -6.14
C PHE A 228 -14.03 -8.84 -6.85
N PRO A 229 -13.90 -8.54 -8.15
CA PRO A 229 -12.79 -9.01 -8.98
C PRO A 229 -11.43 -8.34 -8.67
N TYR A 230 -11.43 -7.15 -8.09
CA TYR A 230 -10.22 -6.37 -7.83
C TYR A 230 -9.84 -6.36 -6.35
N SER A 231 -10.06 -7.49 -5.67
CA SER A 231 -9.66 -7.73 -4.28
C SER A 231 -8.21 -8.20 -4.20
N ARG A 232 -7.51 -7.82 -3.12
CA ARG A 232 -6.10 -8.16 -2.94
C ARG A 232 -5.69 -8.20 -1.47
N PRO A 233 -4.67 -8.99 -1.09
CA PRO A 233 -4.01 -8.86 0.20
C PRO A 233 -3.11 -7.63 0.25
N THR A 234 -2.89 -7.12 1.47
CA THR A 234 -1.88 -6.10 1.77
C THR A 234 -0.85 -6.67 2.73
N PHE A 235 0.39 -6.17 2.65
CA PHE A 235 1.53 -6.82 3.26
C PHE A 235 2.38 -5.85 4.09
N TYR A 236 2.97 -6.38 5.16
CA TYR A 236 4.23 -5.92 5.69
C TYR A 236 5.33 -6.86 5.19
N TYR A 237 6.42 -6.30 4.70
CA TYR A 237 7.66 -7.01 4.37
C TYR A 237 8.71 -6.70 5.43
N THR A 238 9.46 -7.73 5.82
CA THR A 238 10.58 -7.62 6.75
C THR A 238 11.81 -8.36 6.20
N SER A 239 13.00 -8.03 6.69
CA SER A 239 14.22 -8.77 6.42
C SER A 239 14.28 -9.98 7.37
N GLY A 240 13.94 -11.15 6.89
CA GLY A 240 13.73 -12.34 7.72
C GLY A 240 12.49 -12.26 8.60
N ASP A 241 12.43 -13.09 9.64
CA ASP A 241 11.39 -13.03 10.65
C ASP A 241 11.45 -11.70 11.41
N PRO A 242 10.32 -11.02 11.62
CA PRO A 242 10.32 -9.77 12.37
C PRO A 242 10.82 -9.99 13.79
N SER A 243 11.61 -9.05 14.30
CA SER A 243 12.19 -9.08 15.65
C SER A 243 12.02 -7.73 16.35
N GLY A 244 12.25 -7.68 17.65
CA GLY A 244 12.17 -6.44 18.44
C GLY A 244 10.86 -5.68 18.25
N GLU A 245 10.94 -4.36 18.08
CA GLU A 245 9.79 -3.48 17.88
C GLU A 245 8.97 -3.83 16.62
N ALA A 246 9.63 -4.25 15.55
CA ALA A 246 8.93 -4.66 14.32
C ALA A 246 8.05 -5.89 14.57
N LYS A 247 8.54 -6.88 15.34
CA LYS A 247 7.74 -8.05 15.74
C LYS A 247 6.55 -7.63 16.58
N GLY A 248 6.78 -6.81 17.60
CA GLY A 248 5.71 -6.33 18.48
C GLY A 248 4.62 -5.62 17.71
N PHE A 249 4.97 -4.77 16.75
CA PHE A 249 3.99 -4.04 15.94
C PHE A 249 3.27 -4.95 14.93
N VAL A 250 3.96 -5.91 14.31
CA VAL A 250 3.33 -6.91 13.44
C VAL A 250 2.33 -7.76 14.22
N ASP A 251 2.73 -8.29 15.39
CA ASP A 251 1.87 -9.08 16.25
C ASP A 251 0.65 -8.27 16.74
N PHE A 252 0.85 -7.00 17.11
CA PHE A 252 -0.23 -6.10 17.46
C PHE A 252 -1.20 -5.88 16.28
N THR A 253 -0.67 -5.64 15.08
CA THR A 253 -1.51 -5.47 13.86
C THR A 253 -2.39 -6.69 13.63
N LEU A 254 -1.85 -7.91 13.85
CA LEU A 254 -2.57 -9.17 13.67
C LEU A 254 -3.46 -9.55 14.87
N SER A 255 -3.33 -8.88 15.98
CA SER A 255 -4.15 -9.12 17.17
C SER A 255 -5.63 -8.76 16.93
N PRO A 256 -6.57 -9.26 17.76
CA PRO A 256 -7.99 -8.86 17.66
C PRO A 256 -8.18 -7.34 17.70
N LYS A 257 -7.41 -6.62 18.53
CA LYS A 257 -7.45 -5.15 18.63
C LYS A 257 -6.95 -4.48 17.34
N GLY A 258 -5.84 -4.93 16.78
CA GLY A 258 -5.31 -4.41 15.52
C GLY A 258 -6.26 -4.69 14.35
N GLN A 259 -6.84 -5.87 14.28
CA GLN A 259 -7.79 -6.25 13.23
C GLN A 259 -9.15 -5.51 13.36
N ALA A 260 -9.57 -5.16 14.58
CA ALA A 260 -10.70 -4.26 14.78
C ALA A 260 -10.42 -2.86 14.20
N ILE A 261 -9.21 -2.32 14.38
CA ILE A 261 -8.79 -1.05 13.76
C ILE A 261 -8.76 -1.18 12.23
N CYS A 262 -8.27 -2.31 11.68
CA CYS A 262 -8.33 -2.55 10.22
C CYS A 262 -9.77 -2.42 9.71
N SER A 263 -10.74 -3.05 10.40
CA SER A 263 -12.15 -2.97 10.03
C SER A 263 -12.72 -1.55 10.14
N GLN A 264 -12.41 -0.83 11.21
CA GLN A 264 -12.87 0.55 11.43
C GLN A 264 -12.35 1.51 10.35
N VAL A 265 -11.12 1.35 9.92
CA VAL A 265 -10.51 2.15 8.84
C VAL A 265 -11.11 1.81 7.47
N GLY A 266 -11.70 0.63 7.32
CA GLY A 266 -12.34 0.17 6.09
C GLY A 266 -11.57 -0.91 5.33
N PHE A 267 -10.57 -1.52 5.95
CA PHE A 267 -9.94 -2.74 5.43
C PHE A 267 -10.72 -3.99 5.87
N VAL A 268 -10.46 -5.10 5.21
CA VAL A 268 -11.06 -6.38 5.58
C VAL A 268 -10.04 -7.16 6.42
N PRO A 269 -10.38 -7.54 7.66
CA PRO A 269 -9.51 -8.32 8.53
C PRO A 269 -9.06 -9.64 7.93
N VAL A 270 -7.90 -10.15 8.38
CA VAL A 270 -7.37 -11.46 7.96
C VAL A 270 -8.01 -12.62 8.73
N ASN A 271 -8.65 -12.34 9.87
CA ASN A 271 -9.31 -13.32 10.76
C ASN A 271 -10.82 -13.28 10.60
#